data_b804c0e531c409e468a4c910a32689f7
#
_entry.id   b804c0e531c409e468a4c910a32689f7
#
_cell.length_a   1.000
_cell.length_b   1.000
_cell.length_c   1.000
_cell.angle_alpha   90.00
_cell.angle_beta   90.00
_cell.angle_gamma   90.00
#
_symmetry.space_group_name_H-M   'P 1'
#
loop_
_entity.id
_entity.type
_entity.pdbx_description
1 polymer ?
#
loop_
_entity_poly.entity_id
_entity_poly.type
_entity_poly.pdbx_seq_one_letter_code
_entity_poly.pdbx_strand_id
1 'polypeptide(L)'
;MVRVTVRADLPLDLERLKRNFYTTSSCGVCGKASIEAVTASAGIRRVNSDLVVRESVLRIMPDTLRAAQAGFTETGGMHAAGLFTAEGDLLALREDVGRHNAMDKLVGGELLNGALPWSQRVVLLSGRASFELIQKVMMAGAPVVAAIGAPSTLAVELAESAGITLVAFLRSGGCNVYCHAARVRPVRGES
;
A
#
# COMPACT_ATOMS: atom_id res chain seq x y z
N MET A 1 -25.68 5.28 -9.64
CA MET A 1 -25.54 3.90 -10.13
C MET A 1 -24.45 3.88 -11.19
N VAL A 2 -23.44 3.05 -11.04
CA VAL A 2 -22.34 2.89 -12.03
C VAL A 2 -22.61 1.61 -12.82
N ARG A 3 -22.60 1.71 -14.15
CA ARG A 3 -22.71 0.56 -15.05
C ARG A 3 -21.32 0.29 -15.64
N VAL A 4 -20.80 -0.91 -15.44
CA VAL A 4 -19.54 -1.38 -16.07
C VAL A 4 -19.93 -2.36 -17.18
N THR A 5 -19.52 -2.05 -18.41
CA THR A 5 -19.70 -2.92 -19.56
C THR A 5 -18.38 -3.65 -19.83
N VAL A 6 -18.43 -4.96 -19.85
CA VAL A 6 -17.29 -5.82 -20.18
C VAL A 6 -17.49 -6.46 -21.55
N ARG A 7 -16.40 -6.88 -22.18
CA ARG A 7 -16.48 -7.63 -23.44
C ARG A 7 -17.25 -8.94 -23.24
N ALA A 8 -18.07 -9.30 -24.23
CA ALA A 8 -18.95 -10.47 -24.14
C ALA A 8 -18.21 -11.82 -24.04
N ASP A 9 -16.95 -11.85 -24.49
CA ASP A 9 -16.07 -13.04 -24.49
C ASP A 9 -15.29 -13.22 -23.17
N LEU A 10 -15.45 -12.29 -22.21
CA LEU A 10 -14.76 -12.37 -20.92
C LEU A 10 -15.51 -13.31 -19.97
N PRO A 11 -14.89 -14.42 -19.49
CA PRO A 11 -15.53 -15.27 -18.49
C PRO A 11 -15.60 -14.52 -17.16
N LEU A 12 -16.80 -14.09 -16.79
CA LEU A 12 -17.06 -13.43 -15.51
C LEU A 12 -17.59 -14.46 -14.50
N ASP A 13 -16.81 -14.71 -13.48
CA ASP A 13 -17.27 -15.44 -12.30
C ASP A 13 -17.98 -14.48 -11.33
N LEU A 14 -19.29 -14.33 -11.49
CA LEU A 14 -20.11 -13.45 -10.67
C LEU A 14 -20.18 -13.89 -9.20
N GLU A 15 -19.93 -15.17 -8.89
CA GLU A 15 -19.92 -15.66 -7.50
C GLU A 15 -18.71 -15.09 -6.74
N ARG A 16 -17.56 -14.93 -7.41
CA ARG A 16 -16.37 -14.27 -6.82
C ARG A 16 -16.57 -12.78 -6.58
N LEU A 17 -17.54 -12.14 -7.25
CA LEU A 17 -17.85 -10.74 -7.09
C LEU A 17 -18.89 -10.49 -5.99
N LYS A 18 -19.54 -11.52 -5.46
CA LYS A 18 -20.46 -11.40 -4.34
C LYS A 18 -19.68 -11.07 -3.07
N ARG A 19 -19.92 -9.87 -2.52
CA ARG A 19 -19.38 -9.49 -1.22
C ARG A 19 -20.15 -10.21 -0.11
N ASN A 20 -19.56 -11.27 0.44
CA ASN A 20 -20.09 -11.96 1.64
C ASN A 20 -19.46 -11.35 2.93
N PHE A 21 -19.50 -10.02 3.07
CA PHE A 21 -18.92 -9.36 4.24
C PHE A 21 -20.02 -8.84 5.16
N TYR A 22 -20.12 -9.41 6.35
CA TYR A 22 -20.66 -8.71 7.51
C TYR A 22 -19.62 -7.65 7.94
N THR A 23 -19.86 -6.40 7.60
CA THR A 23 -19.02 -5.27 8.02
C THR A 23 -19.34 -4.92 9.47
N THR A 24 -18.60 -5.49 10.42
CA THR A 24 -18.71 -5.17 11.84
C THR A 24 -17.57 -4.31 12.38
N SER A 25 -16.57 -3.95 11.57
CA SER A 25 -15.49 -3.06 11.98
C SER A 25 -14.89 -2.28 10.80
N SER A 26 -14.32 -1.10 11.10
CA SER A 26 -13.68 -0.21 10.12
C SER A 26 -12.38 -0.76 9.50
N CYS A 27 -11.98 -2.00 9.78
CA CYS A 27 -10.85 -2.70 9.18
C CYS A 27 -11.23 -3.76 8.14
N GLY A 28 -12.55 -4.00 7.90
CA GLY A 28 -13.06 -4.76 6.74
C GLY A 28 -12.84 -6.28 6.77
N VAL A 29 -11.96 -6.80 7.61
CA VAL A 29 -11.61 -8.23 7.67
C VAL A 29 -11.67 -8.71 9.11
N CYS A 30 -12.74 -9.41 9.48
CA CYS A 30 -12.86 -10.09 10.75
C CYS A 30 -12.76 -11.61 10.52
N GLY A 31 -11.60 -12.19 10.84
CA GLY A 31 -11.43 -13.63 11.00
C GLY A 31 -10.51 -14.32 9.98
N LYS A 32 -9.91 -15.45 10.40
CA LYS A 32 -9.03 -16.31 9.59
C LYS A 32 -9.66 -16.74 8.25
N ALA A 33 -10.97 -17.04 8.25
CA ALA A 33 -11.70 -17.46 7.06
C ALA A 33 -11.72 -16.39 5.94
N SER A 34 -11.66 -15.10 6.28
CA SER A 34 -11.61 -14.01 5.30
C SER A 34 -10.24 -13.90 4.65
N ILE A 35 -9.15 -14.18 5.38
CA ILE A 35 -7.79 -14.17 4.84
C ILE A 35 -7.60 -15.34 3.90
N GLU A 36 -8.04 -16.54 4.29
CA GLU A 36 -7.99 -17.74 3.46
C GLU A 36 -8.80 -17.55 2.17
N ALA A 37 -9.98 -16.93 2.24
CA ALA A 37 -10.81 -16.65 1.07
C ALA A 37 -10.15 -15.63 0.13
N VAL A 38 -9.55 -14.58 0.65
CA VAL A 38 -8.85 -13.57 -0.16
C VAL A 38 -7.56 -14.15 -0.75
N THR A 39 -6.82 -14.93 0.04
CA THR A 39 -5.59 -15.61 -0.41
C THR A 39 -5.89 -16.66 -1.46
N ALA A 40 -6.98 -17.42 -1.31
CA ALA A 40 -7.42 -18.42 -2.27
C ALA A 40 -7.97 -17.80 -3.57
N SER A 41 -8.63 -16.64 -3.49
CA SER A 41 -9.24 -16.00 -4.67
C SER A 41 -8.26 -15.20 -5.53
N ALA A 42 -7.26 -14.54 -4.91
CA ALA A 42 -6.28 -13.70 -5.62
C ALA A 42 -4.89 -14.37 -5.75
N GLY A 43 -4.62 -15.42 -4.97
CA GLY A 43 -3.29 -15.99 -4.78
C GLY A 43 -2.33 -15.01 -4.06
N ILE A 44 -1.35 -15.54 -3.34
CA ILE A 44 -0.24 -14.69 -2.85
C ILE A 44 0.74 -14.51 -4.02
N ARG A 45 0.75 -13.32 -4.60
CA ARG A 45 1.72 -12.95 -5.62
C ARG A 45 3.00 -12.49 -4.93
N ARG A 46 4.08 -13.26 -5.03
CA ARG A 46 5.37 -12.83 -4.51
C ARG A 46 5.94 -11.68 -5.32
N VAL A 47 6.35 -10.65 -4.60
CA VAL A 47 7.03 -9.49 -5.18
C VAL A 47 8.53 -9.72 -5.10
N ASN A 48 9.15 -9.94 -6.27
CA ASN A 48 10.59 -10.10 -6.39
C ASN A 48 11.19 -8.77 -6.86
N SER A 49 12.13 -8.24 -6.09
CA SER A 49 12.84 -7.00 -6.43
C SER A 49 14.14 -6.92 -5.65
N ASP A 50 15.14 -6.36 -6.28
CA ASP A 50 16.44 -6.00 -5.73
C ASP A 50 16.50 -4.55 -5.22
N LEU A 51 15.35 -3.86 -5.21
CA LEU A 51 15.24 -2.50 -4.68
C LEU A 51 15.80 -2.42 -3.27
N VAL A 52 16.68 -1.46 -3.04
CA VAL A 52 17.17 -1.09 -1.72
C VAL A 52 16.95 0.41 -1.53
N VAL A 53 16.35 0.77 -0.41
CA VAL A 53 16.12 2.16 -0.01
C VAL A 53 16.91 2.50 1.24
N ARG A 54 17.50 3.68 1.30
CA ARG A 54 18.18 4.16 2.51
C ARG A 54 17.15 4.60 3.55
N GLU A 55 17.35 4.24 4.81
CA GLU A 55 16.48 4.66 5.89
C GLU A 55 16.37 6.20 6.00
N SER A 56 17.50 6.92 5.78
CA SER A 56 17.49 8.38 5.73
C SER A 56 16.55 8.95 4.68
N VAL A 57 16.40 8.26 3.54
CA VAL A 57 15.46 8.64 2.48
C VAL A 57 14.02 8.35 2.90
N LEU A 58 13.77 7.20 3.54
CA LEU A 58 12.42 6.90 4.07
C LEU A 58 11.98 7.97 5.06
N ARG A 59 12.86 8.40 5.96
CA ARG A 59 12.57 9.37 7.03
C ARG A 59 12.12 10.77 6.52
N ILE A 60 12.50 11.17 5.31
CA ILE A 60 12.09 12.46 4.71
C ILE A 60 10.82 12.36 3.86
N MET A 61 10.45 11.16 3.40
CA MET A 61 9.26 10.97 2.55
C MET A 61 7.95 11.48 3.18
N PRO A 62 7.69 11.35 4.52
CA PRO A 62 6.48 11.91 5.13
C PRO A 62 6.34 13.42 4.94
N ASP A 63 7.43 14.17 5.07
CA ASP A 63 7.43 15.62 4.90
C ASP A 63 7.21 16.00 3.43
N THR A 64 7.85 15.27 2.50
CA THR A 64 7.64 15.43 1.06
C THR A 64 6.18 15.15 0.69
N LEU A 65 5.60 14.06 1.20
CA LEU A 65 4.20 13.71 0.99
C LEU A 65 3.30 14.82 1.52
N ARG A 66 3.56 15.26 2.76
CA ARG A 66 2.77 16.27 3.46
C ARG A 66 2.78 17.62 2.75
N ALA A 67 3.92 18.05 2.24
CA ALA A 67 4.06 19.29 1.48
C ALA A 67 3.25 19.27 0.17
N ALA A 68 3.06 18.09 -0.43
CA ALA A 68 2.32 17.91 -1.67
C ALA A 68 0.81 17.71 -1.47
N GLN A 69 0.33 17.53 -0.22
CA GLN A 69 -1.09 17.30 0.11
C GLN A 69 -1.89 18.60 0.14
N ALA A 70 -2.39 19.06 -1.01
CA ALA A 70 -3.22 20.25 -1.12
C ALA A 70 -4.56 20.09 -0.39
N GLY A 71 -5.27 18.97 -0.62
CA GLY A 71 -6.57 18.69 0.00
C GLY A 71 -6.50 18.59 1.52
N PHE A 72 -5.45 17.97 2.07
CA PHE A 72 -5.24 17.95 3.51
C PHE A 72 -4.92 19.36 4.05
N THR A 73 -4.18 20.17 3.33
CA THR A 73 -3.85 21.54 3.75
C THR A 73 -5.11 22.39 3.88
N GLU A 74 -6.08 22.21 2.99
CA GLU A 74 -7.35 22.93 3.02
C GLU A 74 -8.33 22.40 4.08
N THR A 75 -8.36 21.07 4.29
CA THR A 75 -9.46 20.44 5.05
C THR A 75 -9.04 19.80 6.37
N GLY A 76 -7.76 19.44 6.52
CA GLY A 76 -7.25 18.68 7.66
C GLY A 76 -7.74 17.21 7.74
N GLY A 77 -8.62 16.79 6.81
CA GLY A 77 -9.34 15.51 6.89
C GLY A 77 -9.03 14.49 5.79
N MET A 78 -7.99 14.70 4.99
CA MET A 78 -7.66 13.83 3.86
C MET A 78 -6.55 12.83 4.20
N HIS A 79 -6.71 11.60 3.75
CA HIS A 79 -5.63 10.61 3.67
C HIS A 79 -4.93 10.71 2.32
N ALA A 80 -3.66 10.26 2.29
CA ALA A 80 -2.89 10.20 1.05
C ALA A 80 -2.20 8.85 0.86
N ALA A 81 -2.02 8.49 -0.41
CA ALA A 81 -1.10 7.48 -0.87
C ALA A 81 -0.13 8.09 -1.89
N GLY A 82 1.16 7.95 -1.67
CA GLY A 82 2.23 8.46 -2.53
C GLY A 82 3.08 7.35 -3.10
N LEU A 83 3.52 7.53 -4.34
CA LEU A 83 4.47 6.67 -5.05
C LEU A 83 5.80 7.39 -5.16
N PHE A 84 6.88 6.74 -4.74
CA PHE A 84 8.22 7.33 -4.70
C PHE A 84 9.25 6.47 -5.42
N THR A 85 10.34 7.12 -5.86
CA THR A 85 11.57 6.43 -6.22
C THR A 85 12.32 5.94 -4.97
N ALA A 86 13.35 5.12 -5.14
CA ALA A 86 14.25 4.71 -4.05
C ALA A 86 15.09 5.88 -3.50
N GLU A 87 15.24 6.93 -4.27
CA GLU A 87 15.95 8.17 -3.94
C GLU A 87 15.10 9.17 -3.15
N GLY A 88 13.75 8.94 -3.11
CA GLY A 88 12.81 9.76 -2.34
C GLY A 88 12.05 10.78 -3.17
N ASP A 89 12.14 10.73 -4.50
CA ASP A 89 11.37 11.62 -5.37
C ASP A 89 9.91 11.17 -5.41
N LEU A 90 8.99 12.09 -5.18
CA LEU A 90 7.55 11.85 -5.28
C LEU A 90 7.13 11.81 -6.76
N LEU A 91 6.67 10.65 -7.23
CA LEU A 91 6.23 10.44 -8.62
C LEU A 91 4.74 10.70 -8.80
N ALA A 92 3.94 10.27 -7.84
CA ALA A 92 2.50 10.43 -7.87
C ALA A 92 1.93 10.50 -6.45
N LEU A 93 0.87 11.28 -6.30
CA LEU A 93 0.11 11.43 -5.07
C LEU A 93 -1.38 11.37 -5.38
N ARG A 94 -2.15 10.72 -4.51
CA ARG A 94 -3.62 10.79 -4.52
C ARG A 94 -4.13 10.97 -3.10
N GLU A 95 -5.10 11.85 -2.97
CA GLU A 95 -5.79 12.13 -1.72
C GLU A 95 -7.25 11.68 -1.77
N ASP A 96 -7.77 11.27 -0.63
CA ASP A 96 -9.19 10.95 -0.41
C ASP A 96 -9.50 10.99 1.09
N VAL A 97 -10.76 11.19 1.46
CA VAL A 97 -11.23 11.06 2.84
C VAL A 97 -11.00 9.64 3.38
N GLY A 98 -11.10 8.64 2.49
CA GLY A 98 -10.83 7.24 2.80
C GLY A 98 -9.45 6.79 2.35
N ARG A 99 -8.62 6.28 3.29
CA ARG A 99 -7.28 5.79 2.98
C ARG A 99 -7.25 4.69 1.91
N HIS A 100 -8.29 3.84 1.84
CA HIS A 100 -8.42 2.80 0.81
C HIS A 100 -8.69 3.40 -0.56
N ASN A 101 -9.53 4.43 -0.63
CA ASN A 101 -9.82 5.15 -1.86
C ASN A 101 -8.60 5.91 -2.38
N ALA A 102 -7.79 6.54 -1.49
CA ALA A 102 -6.55 7.20 -1.88
C ALA A 102 -5.60 6.21 -2.58
N MET A 103 -5.48 4.99 -2.02
CA MET A 103 -4.67 3.94 -2.64
C MET A 103 -5.26 3.43 -3.96
N ASP A 104 -6.59 3.26 -4.05
CA ASP A 104 -7.26 2.86 -5.30
C ASP A 104 -7.09 3.90 -6.40
N LYS A 105 -7.18 5.19 -6.06
CA LYS A 105 -6.90 6.29 -6.99
C LYS A 105 -5.46 6.27 -7.48
N LEU A 106 -4.49 5.95 -6.59
CA LEU A 106 -3.09 5.87 -6.95
C LEU A 106 -2.86 4.71 -7.92
N VAL A 107 -3.28 3.49 -7.55
CA VAL A 107 -3.14 2.30 -8.41
C VAL A 107 -3.87 2.48 -9.73
N GLY A 108 -5.12 2.99 -9.69
CA GLY A 108 -5.92 3.20 -10.89
C GLY A 108 -5.31 4.21 -11.85
N GLY A 109 -4.77 5.32 -11.33
CA GLY A 109 -4.08 6.32 -12.15
C GLY A 109 -2.86 5.75 -12.85
N GLU A 110 -2.02 5.02 -12.12
CA GLU A 110 -0.80 4.41 -12.67
C GLU A 110 -1.11 3.24 -13.61
N LEU A 111 -2.19 2.49 -13.37
CA LEU A 111 -2.67 1.47 -14.30
C LEU A 111 -3.08 2.07 -15.64
N LEU A 112 -3.84 3.18 -15.63
CA LEU A 112 -4.26 3.88 -16.83
C LEU A 112 -3.09 4.48 -17.62
N ASN A 113 -2.00 4.84 -16.91
CA ASN A 113 -0.76 5.34 -17.51
C ASN A 113 0.17 4.21 -17.99
N GLY A 114 -0.19 2.94 -17.79
CA GLY A 114 0.67 1.80 -18.16
C GLY A 114 1.92 1.66 -17.28
N ALA A 115 1.94 2.26 -16.07
CA ALA A 115 3.10 2.33 -15.20
C ALA A 115 3.18 1.20 -14.15
N LEU A 116 2.36 0.16 -14.29
CA LEU A 116 2.46 -1.06 -13.47
C LEU A 116 3.29 -2.14 -14.19
N PRO A 117 3.96 -3.05 -13.47
CA PRO A 117 4.10 -3.12 -12.00
C PRO A 117 5.15 -2.14 -11.41
N TRP A 118 5.00 -1.83 -10.12
CA TRP A 118 5.89 -0.93 -9.39
C TRP A 118 7.15 -1.62 -8.82
N SER A 119 7.83 -2.43 -9.60
CA SER A 119 8.94 -3.28 -9.15
C SER A 119 10.14 -2.54 -8.56
N GLN A 120 10.27 -1.24 -8.85
CA GLN A 120 11.35 -0.36 -8.38
C GLN A 120 10.79 0.90 -7.70
N ARG A 121 9.71 0.75 -6.92
CA ARG A 121 9.03 1.88 -6.28
C ARG A 121 8.77 1.63 -4.80
N VAL A 122 8.61 2.72 -4.06
CA VAL A 122 8.20 2.75 -2.67
C VAL A 122 6.81 3.37 -2.59
N VAL A 123 5.89 2.72 -1.89
CA VAL A 123 4.57 3.27 -1.58
C VAL A 123 4.59 3.85 -0.18
N LEU A 124 4.12 5.08 0.00
CA LEU A 124 3.94 5.70 1.31
C LEU A 124 2.45 5.95 1.58
N LEU A 125 1.99 5.46 2.73
CA LEU A 125 0.64 5.63 3.25
C LEU A 125 0.63 6.67 4.38
N SER A 126 -0.19 7.71 4.28
CA SER A 126 -0.31 8.75 5.33
C SER A 126 -0.99 8.27 6.61
N GLY A 127 -1.59 7.09 6.58
CA GLY A 127 -2.33 6.49 7.69
C GLY A 127 -1.78 5.14 8.12
N ARG A 128 -2.68 4.30 8.68
CA ARG A 128 -2.38 2.92 9.10
C ARG A 128 -2.28 2.00 7.89
N ALA A 129 -1.37 1.01 7.95
CA ALA A 129 -1.30 -0.09 7.00
C ALA A 129 -2.27 -1.21 7.41
N SER A 130 -3.37 -1.38 6.67
CA SER A 130 -4.30 -2.50 6.84
C SER A 130 -3.99 -3.63 5.86
N PHE A 131 -4.53 -4.83 6.12
CA PHE A 131 -4.44 -5.98 5.23
C PHE A 131 -4.79 -5.63 3.77
N GLU A 132 -5.93 -4.95 3.56
CA GLU A 132 -6.41 -4.57 2.22
C GLU A 132 -5.46 -3.60 1.50
N LEU A 133 -4.81 -2.68 2.23
CA LEU A 133 -3.82 -1.79 1.64
C LEU A 133 -2.58 -2.55 1.19
N ILE A 134 -2.10 -3.51 1.99
CA ILE A 134 -0.98 -4.39 1.60
C ILE A 134 -1.36 -5.25 0.41
N GLN A 135 -2.60 -5.77 0.35
CA GLN A 135 -3.10 -6.51 -0.80
C GLN A 135 -3.05 -5.67 -2.09
N LYS A 136 -3.46 -4.40 -2.03
CA LYS A 136 -3.39 -3.48 -3.18
C LYS A 136 -1.94 -3.21 -3.60
N VAL A 137 -1.03 -3.02 -2.64
CA VAL A 137 0.42 -2.86 -2.88
C VAL A 137 1.00 -4.11 -3.55
N MET A 138 0.65 -5.31 -3.05
CA MET A 138 1.06 -6.60 -3.63
C MET A 138 0.60 -6.72 -5.09
N MET A 139 -0.65 -6.41 -5.36
CA MET A 139 -1.21 -6.47 -6.72
C MET A 139 -0.56 -5.46 -7.67
N ALA A 140 -0.18 -4.29 -7.17
CA ALA A 140 0.56 -3.29 -7.91
C ALA A 140 2.06 -3.63 -8.09
N GLY A 141 2.57 -4.61 -7.32
CA GLY A 141 3.94 -5.12 -7.46
C GLY A 141 5.02 -4.26 -6.78
N ALA A 142 4.66 -3.41 -5.81
CA ALA A 142 5.65 -2.61 -5.10
C ALA A 142 6.37 -3.42 -4.01
N PRO A 143 7.72 -3.44 -3.99
CA PRO A 143 8.50 -4.23 -3.04
C PRO A 143 8.61 -3.59 -1.64
N VAL A 144 8.37 -2.29 -1.53
CA VAL A 144 8.47 -1.55 -0.26
C VAL A 144 7.21 -0.74 -0.06
N VAL A 145 6.62 -0.89 1.12
CA VAL A 145 5.53 -0.04 1.59
C VAL A 145 5.88 0.53 2.95
N ALA A 146 5.71 1.83 3.08
CA ALA A 146 5.90 2.57 4.31
C ALA A 146 4.57 3.19 4.77
N ALA A 147 4.35 3.27 6.08
CA ALA A 147 3.17 3.87 6.68
C ALA A 147 3.55 4.78 7.84
N ILE A 148 2.89 5.94 7.94
CA ILE A 148 3.05 6.85 9.07
C ILE A 148 2.41 6.24 10.33
N GLY A 149 1.29 5.53 10.16
CA GLY A 149 0.59 4.85 11.24
C GLY A 149 1.04 3.41 11.48
N ALA A 150 0.35 2.74 12.41
CA ALA A 150 0.60 1.35 12.76
C ALA A 150 0.14 0.37 11.66
N PRO A 151 0.79 -0.79 11.51
CA PRO A 151 0.27 -1.90 10.71
C PRO A 151 -0.70 -2.73 11.55
N SER A 152 -1.63 -3.43 10.90
CA SER A 152 -2.36 -4.53 11.55
C SER A 152 -1.53 -5.83 11.49
N THR A 153 -1.79 -6.77 12.41
CA THR A 153 -1.14 -8.09 12.40
C THR A 153 -1.27 -8.77 11.04
N LEU A 154 -2.47 -8.76 10.47
CA LEU A 154 -2.75 -9.34 9.16
C LEU A 154 -2.00 -8.64 8.00
N ALA A 155 -1.73 -7.34 8.13
CA ALA A 155 -0.92 -6.61 7.17
C ALA A 155 0.54 -7.07 7.20
N VAL A 156 1.07 -7.34 8.40
CA VAL A 156 2.43 -7.89 8.60
C VAL A 156 2.53 -9.30 8.00
N GLU A 157 1.59 -10.19 8.32
CA GLU A 157 1.54 -11.56 7.82
C GLU A 157 1.47 -11.62 6.28
N LEU A 158 0.64 -10.77 5.67
CA LEU A 158 0.54 -10.71 4.21
C LEU A 158 1.82 -10.15 3.59
N ALA A 159 2.40 -9.08 4.14
CA ALA A 159 3.63 -8.49 3.64
C ALA A 159 4.79 -9.49 3.70
N GLU A 160 4.92 -10.25 4.79
CA GLU A 160 5.91 -11.32 4.95
C GLU A 160 5.74 -12.39 3.87
N SER A 161 4.52 -12.90 3.70
CA SER A 161 4.20 -13.95 2.72
C SER A 161 4.40 -13.49 1.27
N ALA A 162 4.11 -12.21 0.99
CA ALA A 162 4.24 -11.62 -0.35
C ALA A 162 5.65 -11.14 -0.69
N GLY A 163 6.60 -11.17 0.25
CA GLY A 163 7.95 -10.67 0.02
C GLY A 163 8.03 -9.13 -0.03
N ILE A 164 7.11 -8.43 0.64
CA ILE A 164 7.06 -6.97 0.70
C ILE A 164 7.74 -6.47 1.98
N THR A 165 8.64 -5.52 1.85
CA THR A 165 9.19 -4.81 3.00
C THR A 165 8.13 -3.86 3.55
N LEU A 166 7.71 -4.11 4.80
CA LEU A 166 6.75 -3.27 5.51
C LEU A 166 7.45 -2.42 6.57
N VAL A 167 7.38 -1.11 6.38
CA VAL A 167 7.88 -0.10 7.31
C VAL A 167 6.68 0.62 7.91
N ALA A 168 6.67 0.83 9.22
CA ALA A 168 5.58 1.56 9.88
C ALA A 168 6.09 2.47 10.99
N PHE A 169 5.20 3.32 11.53
CA PHE A 169 5.53 4.40 12.45
C PHE A 169 6.63 5.31 11.89
N LEU A 170 6.60 5.52 10.57
CA LEU A 170 7.62 6.29 9.87
C LEU A 170 7.53 7.77 10.25
N ARG A 171 8.64 8.31 10.76
CA ARG A 171 8.81 9.70 11.19
C ARG A 171 10.22 10.16 10.88
N SER A 172 10.48 11.45 10.96
CA SER A 172 11.83 12.03 10.85
C SER A 172 12.85 11.43 11.83
N GLY A 173 12.39 11.05 13.04
CA GLY A 173 13.22 10.45 14.08
C GLY A 173 13.44 8.94 13.98
N GLY A 174 12.77 8.22 13.04
CA GLY A 174 12.92 6.78 12.89
C GLY A 174 11.71 6.06 12.32
N CYS A 175 11.83 4.75 12.24
CA CYS A 175 10.76 3.85 11.78
C CYS A 175 10.96 2.44 12.33
N ASN A 176 9.92 1.62 12.23
CA ASN A 176 9.99 0.19 12.53
C ASN A 176 9.90 -0.60 11.22
N VAL A 177 10.86 -1.49 10.98
CA VAL A 177 10.83 -2.43 9.85
C VAL A 177 10.29 -3.76 10.34
N TYR A 178 9.14 -4.20 9.82
CA TYR A 178 8.43 -5.39 10.26
C TYR A 178 8.78 -6.63 9.45
N CYS A 179 9.00 -6.48 8.14
CA CYS A 179 9.26 -7.58 7.21
C CYS A 179 10.38 -7.22 6.24
N HIS A 180 11.15 -8.22 5.81
CA HIS A 180 12.15 -8.14 4.74
C HIS A 180 13.10 -6.94 4.86
N ALA A 181 13.71 -6.76 6.04
CA ALA A 181 14.56 -5.62 6.39
C ALA A 181 15.79 -5.44 5.47
N ALA A 182 16.19 -6.47 4.74
CA ALA A 182 17.34 -6.40 3.82
C ALA A 182 17.20 -5.30 2.73
N ARG A 183 15.96 -4.85 2.43
CA ARG A 183 15.73 -3.74 1.49
C ARG A 183 15.84 -2.36 2.13
N VAL A 184 16.06 -2.28 3.45
CA VAL A 184 16.26 -0.99 4.13
C VAL A 184 17.72 -0.92 4.58
N ARG A 185 18.48 0.03 4.01
CA ARG A 185 19.85 0.28 4.42
C ARG A 185 19.84 1.24 5.61
N PRO A 186 20.27 0.82 6.80
CA PRO A 186 20.24 1.66 7.99
C PRO A 186 21.18 2.87 7.87
N VAL A 187 20.92 3.89 8.65
CA VAL A 187 21.83 5.03 8.80
C VAL A 187 23.07 4.53 9.53
N ARG A 188 24.27 4.74 8.95
CA ARG A 188 25.51 4.36 9.62
C ARG A 188 25.70 5.24 10.86
N GLY A 189 25.68 4.63 12.06
CA GLY A 189 26.05 5.32 13.31
C GLY A 189 25.07 5.23 14.46
N GLU A 190 23.88 4.63 14.30
CA GLU A 190 22.95 4.37 15.39
C GLU A 190 22.85 2.84 15.62
N SER A 191 23.77 2.33 16.44
CA SER A 191 23.75 0.97 17.02
C SER A 191 23.50 1.07 18.51
#